data_7dba27a1287e031cf29471a483a15f64
#
_entry.id   7dba27a1287e031cf29471a483a15f64
#
_cell.length_a   1.000
_cell.length_b   1.000
_cell.length_c   1.000
_cell.angle_alpha   90.00
_cell.angle_beta   90.00
_cell.angle_gamma   90.00
#
_symmetry.space_group_name_H-M   'P 1'
#
loop_
_entity.id
_entity.type
_entity.pdbx_description
1 polymer ?
#
loop_
_entity_poly.entity_id
_entity_poly.type
_entity_poly.pdbx_seq_one_letter_code
_entity_poly.pdbx_strand_id
1 'polypeptide(L)'
;MKAKTLFYCTECGNETAKWAGKCPACGAWNTIVEQPEKGRGLSKGSSNTARGGLSLRQACPVTELQSDEEIRFPTGMGELDRVLGGGAVKGSLVLVGGAPGIGKSTLMLQICSKLCEFSKVLYVSGEESEHQLKLRAKRLHVESSQLYVLSETNLGDVTESVSKELPDVLIVDSIQTLYNDALDSPAGSVSQVKDCTMSLMQLAKGQGITVFVIGHVNKEGSIAGPKVLEHMVDCVLYFEGDQHTTYRILRAAKNRFGATNEIGVFEMRDVGLIEVENPSEMLLSGRPDNTPGTCVTCVMEGVLPVLAEIQALLVSSPSGNPRRTSNGFDYNRAAMLLAVLEKRGGLKVSACDAYLNIIGGLSLDEPAADLAATLALASSYLDRPIPGDLVAIGEVGLTGELRSVNQLAQRISEAHRLGFKKCLIPAHRADSLSAPAGIHLIPAHNIGEAIRAALRPQE
;
A
#
# COMPACT_ATOMS: atom_id res chain seq x y z
N MET A 1 -26.61 -3.56 -45.91
CA MET A 1 -25.28 -3.29 -45.35
C MET A 1 -24.88 -4.50 -44.54
N LYS A 2 -23.74 -5.14 -44.84
CA LYS A 2 -23.27 -6.30 -44.05
C LYS A 2 -22.92 -5.85 -42.64
N ALA A 3 -23.45 -6.56 -41.62
CA ALA A 3 -23.11 -6.34 -40.23
C ALA A 3 -21.57 -6.47 -40.07
N LYS A 4 -20.97 -5.51 -39.38
CA LYS A 4 -19.53 -5.56 -39.07
C LYS A 4 -19.38 -6.41 -37.81
N THR A 5 -18.91 -7.64 -37.97
CA THR A 5 -18.55 -8.52 -36.87
C THR A 5 -17.33 -7.91 -36.13
N LEU A 6 -17.46 -7.69 -34.83
CA LEU A 6 -16.36 -7.26 -33.95
C LEU A 6 -15.87 -8.46 -33.16
N PHE A 7 -14.57 -8.52 -32.94
CA PHE A 7 -13.91 -9.56 -32.15
C PHE A 7 -13.24 -8.90 -30.96
N TYR A 8 -13.21 -9.58 -29.79
CA TYR A 8 -12.51 -9.09 -28.61
C TYR A 8 -11.62 -10.16 -27.99
N CYS A 9 -10.56 -9.73 -27.34
CA CYS A 9 -9.65 -10.59 -26.61
C CYS A 9 -10.21 -10.88 -25.20
N THR A 10 -10.33 -12.14 -24.83
CA THR A 10 -10.83 -12.56 -23.50
C THR A 10 -9.86 -12.23 -22.38
N GLU A 11 -8.56 -12.04 -22.66
CA GLU A 11 -7.53 -11.73 -21.68
C GLU A 11 -7.40 -10.24 -21.38
N CYS A 12 -7.40 -9.37 -22.39
CA CYS A 12 -7.14 -7.95 -22.20
C CYS A 12 -8.28 -7.03 -22.67
N GLY A 13 -9.37 -7.58 -23.24
CA GLY A 13 -10.51 -6.82 -23.72
C GLY A 13 -10.26 -6.00 -25.00
N ASN A 14 -9.10 -6.14 -25.64
CA ASN A 14 -8.79 -5.41 -26.88
C ASN A 14 -9.73 -5.81 -28.01
N GLU A 15 -10.38 -4.83 -28.64
CA GLU A 15 -11.31 -5.04 -29.76
C GLU A 15 -10.57 -4.99 -31.10
N THR A 16 -10.91 -5.93 -31.98
CA THR A 16 -10.35 -6.02 -33.34
C THR A 16 -11.46 -6.22 -34.40
N ALA A 17 -11.28 -5.65 -35.57
CA ALA A 17 -12.22 -5.76 -36.68
C ALA A 17 -12.13 -7.12 -37.41
N LYS A 18 -11.13 -7.95 -37.10
CA LYS A 18 -10.89 -9.26 -37.70
C LYS A 18 -10.38 -10.23 -36.65
N TRP A 19 -10.78 -11.48 -36.78
CA TRP A 19 -10.22 -12.54 -35.97
C TRP A 19 -8.71 -12.70 -36.20
N ALA A 20 -7.94 -12.85 -35.15
CA ALA A 20 -6.51 -13.14 -35.20
C ALA A 20 -6.17 -14.21 -34.15
N GLY A 21 -5.31 -15.15 -34.51
CA GLY A 21 -4.89 -16.23 -33.59
C GLY A 21 -4.06 -15.73 -32.41
N LYS A 22 -3.51 -14.51 -32.48
CA LYS A 22 -2.74 -13.85 -31.43
C LYS A 22 -3.27 -12.44 -31.21
N CYS A 23 -3.50 -12.06 -29.95
CA CYS A 23 -3.94 -10.71 -29.63
C CYS A 23 -2.83 -9.67 -29.91
N PRO A 24 -3.10 -8.61 -30.69
CA PRO A 24 -2.08 -7.60 -31.00
C PRO A 24 -1.71 -6.71 -29.81
N ALA A 25 -2.55 -6.66 -28.75
CA ALA A 25 -2.33 -5.82 -27.58
C ALA A 25 -1.57 -6.56 -26.47
N CYS A 26 -2.02 -7.77 -26.08
CA CYS A 26 -1.39 -8.52 -24.97
C CYS A 26 -0.53 -9.70 -25.42
N GLY A 27 -0.55 -10.07 -26.73
CA GLY A 27 0.25 -11.16 -27.24
C GLY A 27 -0.27 -12.58 -26.93
N ALA A 28 -1.39 -12.73 -26.24
CA ALA A 28 -1.98 -14.02 -25.90
C ALA A 28 -2.52 -14.73 -27.15
N TRP A 29 -2.36 -16.07 -27.20
CA TRP A 29 -2.80 -16.90 -28.30
C TRP A 29 -4.20 -17.48 -28.06
N ASN A 30 -5.03 -17.57 -29.11
CA ASN A 30 -6.38 -18.15 -29.10
C ASN A 30 -7.36 -17.47 -28.10
N THR A 31 -7.17 -16.19 -27.85
CA THR A 31 -7.99 -15.40 -26.91
C THR A 31 -8.95 -14.43 -27.61
N ILE A 32 -8.98 -14.42 -28.96
CA ILE A 32 -9.87 -13.52 -29.72
C ILE A 32 -11.12 -14.28 -30.11
N VAL A 33 -12.27 -13.83 -29.58
CA VAL A 33 -13.59 -14.42 -29.82
C VAL A 33 -14.52 -13.40 -30.47
N GLU A 34 -15.52 -13.90 -31.19
CA GLU A 34 -16.53 -13.07 -31.87
C GLU A 34 -17.49 -12.47 -30.82
N GLN A 35 -17.78 -11.18 -30.93
CA GLN A 35 -18.74 -10.51 -30.07
C GLN A 35 -20.17 -10.83 -30.56
N PRO A 36 -21.04 -11.44 -29.72
CA PRO A 36 -22.41 -11.71 -30.14
C PRO A 36 -23.15 -10.40 -30.40
N GLU A 37 -23.87 -10.33 -31.53
CA GLU A 37 -24.66 -9.15 -31.89
C GLU A 37 -25.75 -8.91 -30.84
N LYS A 38 -25.74 -7.73 -30.20
CA LYS A 38 -26.92 -7.24 -29.46
C LYS A 38 -28.05 -7.02 -30.46
N GLY A 39 -29.00 -7.94 -30.50
CA GLY A 39 -30.18 -7.87 -31.33
C GLY A 39 -30.93 -6.54 -31.14
N ARG A 40 -30.93 -5.68 -32.15
CA ARG A 40 -31.86 -4.54 -32.25
C ARG A 40 -33.26 -5.04 -32.55
N GLY A 41 -33.95 -5.50 -31.50
CA GLY A 41 -35.37 -5.76 -31.57
C GLY A 41 -36.16 -4.48 -31.38
N LEU A 42 -36.57 -3.83 -32.48
CA LEU A 42 -37.70 -2.88 -32.47
C LEU A 42 -38.99 -3.69 -32.36
N SER A 43 -39.59 -3.79 -31.20
CA SER A 43 -40.98 -4.12 -31.04
C SER A 43 -41.70 -3.01 -30.28
N LYS A 44 -42.57 -2.29 -30.99
CA LYS A 44 -43.66 -1.47 -30.43
C LYS A 44 -44.63 -2.41 -29.75
N GLY A 45 -44.76 -2.30 -28.45
CA GLY A 45 -45.76 -3.03 -27.65
C GLY A 45 -45.86 -2.41 -26.27
N SER A 46 -46.96 -1.63 -26.09
CA SER A 46 -47.38 -1.04 -24.82
C SER A 46 -47.55 -2.08 -23.73
N SER A 47 -46.87 -1.92 -22.58
CA SER A 47 -47.42 -2.25 -21.27
C SER A 47 -46.62 -1.50 -20.18
N ASN A 48 -47.32 -0.66 -19.47
CA ASN A 48 -46.90 0.00 -18.24
C ASN A 48 -46.53 -1.03 -17.17
N THR A 49 -45.25 -1.13 -16.83
CA THR A 49 -44.77 -1.58 -15.53
C THR A 49 -43.60 -0.69 -15.12
N ALA A 50 -43.72 -0.17 -13.92
CA ALA A 50 -42.84 0.83 -13.34
C ALA A 50 -41.35 0.43 -13.37
N ARG A 51 -40.60 0.98 -14.32
CA ARG A 51 -39.15 1.08 -14.24
C ARG A 51 -38.85 2.34 -13.45
N GLY A 52 -38.21 2.18 -12.29
CA GLY A 52 -37.62 3.29 -11.54
C GLY A 52 -36.82 4.18 -12.49
N GLY A 53 -37.30 5.40 -12.69
CA GLY A 53 -36.77 6.32 -13.70
C GLY A 53 -35.33 6.72 -13.37
N LEU A 54 -34.40 6.28 -14.20
CA LEU A 54 -33.19 7.06 -14.44
C LEU A 54 -33.66 8.38 -15.09
N SER A 55 -33.89 9.43 -14.28
CA SER A 55 -34.06 10.77 -14.81
C SER A 55 -32.84 11.10 -15.63
N LEU A 56 -33.03 11.37 -16.92
CA LEU A 56 -32.00 11.91 -17.79
C LEU A 56 -31.47 13.18 -17.11
N ARG A 57 -30.32 13.09 -16.48
CA ARG A 57 -29.66 14.28 -15.89
C ARG A 57 -29.33 15.20 -17.04
N GLN A 58 -29.95 16.37 -17.06
CA GLN A 58 -29.63 17.42 -18.03
C GLN A 58 -28.28 18.04 -17.65
N ALA A 59 -27.50 18.41 -18.66
CA ALA A 59 -26.28 19.19 -18.42
C ALA A 59 -26.68 20.53 -17.80
N CYS A 60 -26.03 20.91 -16.69
CA CYS A 60 -26.21 22.19 -16.04
C CYS A 60 -24.85 22.89 -15.91
N PRO A 61 -24.82 24.23 -15.86
CA PRO A 61 -23.60 24.99 -15.58
C PRO A 61 -23.02 24.61 -14.24
N VAL A 62 -21.68 24.59 -14.12
CA VAL A 62 -20.96 24.30 -12.86
C VAL A 62 -21.40 25.23 -11.72
N THR A 63 -21.77 26.46 -12.04
CA THR A 63 -22.24 27.47 -11.08
C THR A 63 -23.61 27.17 -10.50
N GLU A 64 -24.40 26.30 -11.14
CA GLU A 64 -25.73 25.86 -10.67
C GLU A 64 -25.68 24.52 -9.93
N LEU A 65 -24.52 23.86 -9.94
CA LEU A 65 -24.30 22.68 -9.11
C LEU A 65 -24.23 23.12 -7.65
N GLN A 66 -25.16 22.63 -6.85
CA GLN A 66 -24.98 22.72 -5.41
C GLN A 66 -23.71 21.93 -5.07
N SER A 67 -22.73 22.61 -4.50
CA SER A 67 -21.60 21.95 -3.89
C SER A 67 -22.09 21.31 -2.59
N ASP A 68 -22.65 20.10 -2.69
CA ASP A 68 -22.80 19.26 -1.51
C ASP A 68 -21.35 19.04 -1.01
N GLU A 69 -21.05 19.53 0.18
CA GLU A 69 -19.78 19.17 0.85
C GLU A 69 -19.65 17.66 0.81
N GLU A 70 -18.47 17.17 0.46
CA GLU A 70 -18.21 15.72 0.48
C GLU A 70 -18.55 15.19 1.88
N ILE A 71 -19.67 14.44 1.97
CA ILE A 71 -20.07 13.83 3.23
C ILE A 71 -19.10 12.72 3.54
N ARG A 72 -18.22 12.96 4.51
CA ARG A 72 -17.27 11.98 5.03
C ARG A 72 -17.77 11.43 6.35
N PHE A 73 -17.45 10.17 6.61
CA PHE A 73 -17.70 9.53 7.89
C PHE A 73 -16.48 8.70 8.31
N PRO A 74 -16.19 8.62 9.62
CA PRO A 74 -15.06 7.87 10.12
C PRO A 74 -15.30 6.36 9.97
N THR A 75 -14.26 5.62 9.60
CA THR A 75 -14.30 4.16 9.59
C THR A 75 -14.15 3.55 10.99
N GLY A 76 -13.73 4.38 11.94
CA GLY A 76 -13.42 3.99 13.31
C GLY A 76 -12.00 3.46 13.49
N MET A 77 -11.18 3.56 12.45
CA MET A 77 -9.74 3.32 12.47
C MET A 77 -9.02 4.56 11.95
N GLY A 78 -8.28 5.27 12.81
CA GLY A 78 -7.61 6.53 12.48
C GLY A 78 -6.56 6.39 11.39
N GLU A 79 -5.84 5.27 11.39
CA GLU A 79 -4.86 4.95 10.36
C GLU A 79 -5.51 4.73 8.98
N LEU A 80 -6.67 4.09 8.93
CA LEU A 80 -7.43 3.95 7.69
C LEU A 80 -8.04 5.29 7.25
N ASP A 81 -8.61 6.04 8.20
CA ASP A 81 -9.21 7.35 7.93
C ASP A 81 -8.17 8.33 7.39
N ARG A 82 -6.94 8.31 7.91
CA ARG A 82 -5.83 9.12 7.40
C ARG A 82 -5.52 8.80 5.93
N VAL A 83 -5.40 7.53 5.59
CA VAL A 83 -5.13 7.10 4.20
C VAL A 83 -6.29 7.43 3.25
N LEU A 84 -7.53 7.40 3.76
CA LEU A 84 -8.71 7.82 3.00
C LEU A 84 -8.81 9.34 2.84
N GLY A 85 -8.00 10.12 3.55
CA GLY A 85 -8.01 11.58 3.53
C GLY A 85 -9.03 12.20 4.49
N GLY A 86 -9.25 11.55 5.64
CA GLY A 86 -10.13 11.99 6.72
C GLY A 86 -11.44 11.20 6.83
N GLY A 87 -11.47 9.97 6.30
CA GLY A 87 -12.62 9.08 6.38
C GLY A 87 -13.20 8.68 5.03
N ALA A 88 -14.16 7.76 5.04
CA ALA A 88 -14.83 7.28 3.84
C ALA A 88 -15.82 8.31 3.31
N VAL A 89 -15.88 8.45 1.98
CA VAL A 89 -16.80 9.39 1.31
C VAL A 89 -18.09 8.68 0.93
N LYS A 90 -19.23 9.28 1.26
CA LYS A 90 -20.56 8.73 0.92
C LYS A 90 -20.71 8.57 -0.60
N GLY A 91 -21.18 7.40 -1.03
CA GLY A 91 -21.37 7.10 -2.45
C GLY A 91 -20.06 6.86 -3.21
N SER A 92 -18.95 6.61 -2.52
CA SER A 92 -17.67 6.25 -3.13
C SER A 92 -17.51 4.73 -3.30
N LEU A 93 -16.65 4.35 -4.25
CA LEU A 93 -16.19 2.97 -4.46
C LEU A 93 -14.70 2.88 -4.14
N VAL A 94 -14.37 2.15 -3.07
CA VAL A 94 -13.01 1.95 -2.56
C VAL A 94 -12.55 0.53 -2.83
N LEU A 95 -11.44 0.35 -3.54
CA LEU A 95 -10.80 -0.94 -3.76
C LEU A 95 -9.69 -1.16 -2.72
N VAL A 96 -9.73 -2.27 -2.01
CA VAL A 96 -8.69 -2.71 -1.07
C VAL A 96 -7.97 -3.92 -1.66
N GLY A 97 -6.78 -3.67 -2.22
CA GLY A 97 -5.92 -4.67 -2.84
C GLY A 97 -4.84 -5.19 -1.90
N GLY A 98 -4.27 -6.35 -2.20
CA GLY A 98 -3.14 -6.91 -1.45
C GLY A 98 -3.03 -8.43 -1.60
N ALA A 99 -1.89 -8.99 -1.18
CA ALA A 99 -1.65 -10.43 -1.23
C ALA A 99 -2.70 -11.23 -0.44
N PRO A 100 -2.99 -12.48 -0.82
CA PRO A 100 -3.83 -13.36 -0.01
C PRO A 100 -3.25 -13.51 1.42
N GLY A 101 -4.12 -13.52 2.44
CA GLY A 101 -3.72 -13.68 3.84
C GLY A 101 -3.07 -12.43 4.50
N ILE A 102 -2.95 -11.29 3.80
CA ILE A 102 -2.33 -10.07 4.34
C ILE A 102 -3.17 -9.39 5.45
N GLY A 103 -4.48 -9.63 5.51
CA GLY A 103 -5.37 -9.05 6.51
C GLY A 103 -6.52 -8.19 5.96
N LYS A 104 -6.75 -8.14 4.64
CA LYS A 104 -7.81 -7.33 4.02
C LYS A 104 -9.20 -7.59 4.60
N SER A 105 -9.63 -8.85 4.60
CA SER A 105 -10.94 -9.26 5.15
C SER A 105 -11.04 -9.00 6.65
N THR A 106 -9.91 -9.11 7.38
CA THR A 106 -9.84 -8.79 8.81
C THR A 106 -10.08 -7.30 9.03
N LEU A 107 -9.39 -6.43 8.28
CA LEU A 107 -9.59 -4.98 8.33
C LEU A 107 -11.05 -4.62 8.06
N MET A 108 -11.61 -5.14 6.95
CA MET A 108 -12.97 -4.82 6.54
C MET A 108 -14.00 -5.30 7.56
N LEU A 109 -13.79 -6.46 8.19
CA LEU A 109 -14.71 -6.93 9.23
C LEU A 109 -14.57 -6.10 10.53
N GLN A 110 -13.36 -5.67 10.90
CA GLN A 110 -13.16 -4.83 12.09
C GLN A 110 -13.80 -3.45 11.94
N ILE A 111 -13.72 -2.81 10.77
CA ILE A 111 -14.40 -1.52 10.56
C ILE A 111 -15.93 -1.66 10.63
N CYS A 112 -16.49 -2.83 10.32
CA CYS A 112 -17.95 -3.05 10.47
C CYS A 112 -18.42 -2.77 11.90
N SER A 113 -17.62 -3.13 12.92
CA SER A 113 -17.98 -2.88 14.32
C SER A 113 -18.26 -1.41 14.59
N LYS A 114 -17.41 -0.54 14.03
CA LYS A 114 -17.53 0.91 14.21
C LYS A 114 -18.56 1.54 13.28
N LEU A 115 -18.58 1.14 12.02
CA LEU A 115 -19.55 1.62 11.06
C LEU A 115 -21.00 1.31 11.50
N CYS A 116 -21.21 0.15 12.13
CA CYS A 116 -22.53 -0.25 12.63
C CYS A 116 -23.06 0.57 13.82
N GLU A 117 -22.25 1.45 14.41
CA GLU A 117 -22.70 2.37 15.45
C GLU A 117 -23.65 3.46 14.89
N PHE A 118 -23.53 3.78 13.59
CA PHE A 118 -24.30 4.86 12.94
C PHE A 118 -24.79 4.52 11.53
N SER A 119 -24.47 3.34 11.00
CA SER A 119 -24.80 2.94 9.62
C SER A 119 -25.25 1.49 9.57
N LYS A 120 -26.09 1.17 8.58
CA LYS A 120 -26.42 -0.20 8.22
C LYS A 120 -25.39 -0.75 7.25
N VAL A 121 -24.74 -1.85 7.60
CA VAL A 121 -23.65 -2.47 6.82
C VAL A 121 -24.13 -3.80 6.25
N LEU A 122 -23.96 -4.01 4.96
CA LEU A 122 -24.11 -5.30 4.30
C LEU A 122 -22.74 -5.84 3.90
N TYR A 123 -22.37 -6.99 4.46
CA TYR A 123 -21.13 -7.71 4.12
C TYR A 123 -21.45 -8.89 3.21
N VAL A 124 -21.01 -8.82 1.96
CA VAL A 124 -21.17 -9.88 0.97
C VAL A 124 -19.86 -10.66 0.88
N SER A 125 -19.92 -11.96 1.13
CA SER A 125 -18.78 -12.86 1.03
C SER A 125 -19.00 -13.88 -0.08
N GLY A 126 -18.08 -13.93 -1.01
CA GLY A 126 -18.01 -14.98 -2.02
C GLY A 126 -17.00 -16.09 -1.70
N GLU A 127 -16.25 -15.96 -0.60
CA GLU A 127 -15.19 -16.92 -0.23
C GLU A 127 -15.54 -17.69 1.05
N GLU A 128 -16.23 -17.07 1.99
CA GLU A 128 -16.55 -17.66 3.29
C GLU A 128 -18.05 -17.83 3.47
N SER A 129 -18.44 -18.94 4.09
CA SER A 129 -19.82 -19.18 4.51
C SER A 129 -20.19 -18.26 5.70
N GLU A 130 -21.50 -18.05 5.90
CA GLU A 130 -22.03 -17.27 7.03
C GLU A 130 -21.51 -17.80 8.38
N HIS A 131 -21.37 -19.12 8.52
CA HIS A 131 -20.84 -19.72 9.75
C HIS A 131 -19.36 -19.36 9.98
N GLN A 132 -18.54 -19.39 8.94
CA GLN A 132 -17.12 -19.00 9.03
C GLN A 132 -16.98 -17.51 9.34
N LEU A 133 -17.78 -16.65 8.69
CA LEU A 133 -17.83 -15.23 8.98
C LEU A 133 -18.25 -14.95 10.43
N LYS A 134 -19.26 -15.67 10.95
CA LYS A 134 -19.69 -15.55 12.34
C LYS A 134 -18.58 -15.91 13.33
N LEU A 135 -17.83 -17.00 13.07
CA LEU A 135 -16.70 -17.39 13.91
C LEU A 135 -15.59 -16.33 13.88
N ARG A 136 -15.29 -15.78 12.69
CA ARG A 136 -14.32 -14.71 12.53
C ARG A 136 -14.77 -13.42 13.25
N ALA A 137 -16.02 -13.00 13.05
CA ALA A 137 -16.60 -11.85 13.72
C ALA A 137 -16.52 -11.97 15.25
N LYS A 138 -16.85 -13.15 15.79
CA LYS A 138 -16.72 -13.41 17.22
C LYS A 138 -15.27 -13.28 17.73
N ARG A 139 -14.28 -13.80 16.97
CA ARG A 139 -12.86 -13.67 17.31
C ARG A 139 -12.38 -12.22 17.31
N LEU A 140 -12.92 -11.40 16.40
CA LEU A 140 -12.59 -9.98 16.24
C LEU A 140 -13.47 -9.07 17.11
N HIS A 141 -14.34 -9.63 17.96
CA HIS A 141 -15.30 -8.91 18.80
C HIS A 141 -16.24 -8.00 17.99
N VAL A 142 -16.61 -8.43 16.78
CA VAL A 142 -17.54 -7.72 15.91
C VAL A 142 -18.94 -8.31 16.11
N GLU A 143 -19.77 -7.63 16.90
CA GLU A 143 -21.14 -8.02 17.18
C GLU A 143 -22.06 -6.79 17.02
N SER A 144 -22.97 -6.82 16.04
CA SER A 144 -23.91 -5.73 15.83
C SER A 144 -25.17 -6.23 15.12
N SER A 145 -26.33 -5.71 15.53
CA SER A 145 -27.62 -5.94 14.84
C SER A 145 -27.73 -5.17 13.52
N GLN A 146 -26.84 -4.23 13.26
CA GLN A 146 -26.78 -3.46 12.01
C GLN A 146 -25.82 -4.08 10.97
N LEU A 147 -25.13 -5.17 11.32
CA LEU A 147 -24.28 -5.92 10.40
C LEU A 147 -25.07 -7.07 9.78
N TYR A 148 -25.39 -6.94 8.50
CA TYR A 148 -26.02 -7.97 7.68
C TYR A 148 -24.96 -8.72 6.91
N VAL A 149 -25.06 -10.04 6.84
CA VAL A 149 -24.11 -10.91 6.16
C VAL A 149 -24.85 -11.69 5.08
N LEU A 150 -24.25 -11.76 3.89
CA LEU A 150 -24.74 -12.51 2.75
C LEU A 150 -23.61 -13.33 2.14
N SER A 151 -23.77 -14.66 2.11
CA SER A 151 -22.83 -15.54 1.37
C SER A 151 -23.38 -15.80 -0.02
N GLU A 152 -22.99 -14.96 -0.99
CA GLU A 152 -23.51 -15.01 -2.36
C GLU A 152 -22.43 -14.53 -3.36
N THR A 153 -22.48 -15.10 -4.56
CA THR A 153 -21.54 -14.79 -5.65
C THR A 153 -22.23 -14.29 -6.91
N ASN A 154 -23.55 -14.47 -7.03
CA ASN A 154 -24.34 -13.93 -8.13
C ASN A 154 -24.62 -12.42 -7.92
N LEU A 155 -24.16 -11.60 -8.86
CA LEU A 155 -24.35 -10.15 -8.80
C LEU A 155 -25.82 -9.72 -8.77
N GLY A 156 -26.72 -10.46 -9.44
CA GLY A 156 -28.14 -10.21 -9.46
C GLY A 156 -28.75 -10.32 -8.06
N ASP A 157 -28.45 -11.43 -7.35
CA ASP A 157 -28.93 -11.70 -6.00
C ASP A 157 -28.35 -10.71 -4.98
N VAL A 158 -27.07 -10.32 -5.15
CA VAL A 158 -26.45 -9.25 -4.35
C VAL A 158 -27.18 -7.93 -4.55
N THR A 159 -27.48 -7.56 -5.80
CA THR A 159 -28.18 -6.30 -6.12
C THR A 159 -29.62 -6.30 -5.58
N GLU A 160 -30.32 -7.42 -5.64
CA GLU A 160 -31.65 -7.59 -5.06
C GLU A 160 -31.59 -7.39 -3.53
N SER A 161 -30.62 -8.03 -2.87
CA SER A 161 -30.41 -7.90 -1.43
C SER A 161 -30.09 -6.46 -1.02
N VAL A 162 -29.23 -5.76 -1.78
CA VAL A 162 -28.94 -4.32 -1.57
C VAL A 162 -30.21 -3.49 -1.69
N SER A 163 -31.05 -3.77 -2.68
CA SER A 163 -32.32 -3.04 -2.91
C SER A 163 -33.35 -3.28 -1.81
N LYS A 164 -33.33 -4.46 -1.19
CA LYS A 164 -34.22 -4.83 -0.08
C LYS A 164 -33.75 -4.26 1.25
N GLU A 165 -32.44 -4.40 1.54
CA GLU A 165 -31.85 -4.02 2.83
C GLU A 165 -31.50 -2.54 2.92
N LEU A 166 -31.30 -1.86 1.80
CA LEU A 166 -30.91 -0.44 1.70
C LEU A 166 -29.73 -0.09 2.65
N PRO A 167 -28.57 -0.74 2.52
CA PRO A 167 -27.45 -0.46 3.40
C PRO A 167 -26.82 0.90 3.08
N ASP A 168 -26.23 1.55 4.10
CA ASP A 168 -25.41 2.74 3.92
C ASP A 168 -24.00 2.37 3.39
N VAL A 169 -23.51 1.20 3.82
CA VAL A 169 -22.19 0.68 3.45
C VAL A 169 -22.34 -0.77 2.95
N LEU A 170 -21.72 -1.04 1.81
CA LEU A 170 -21.62 -2.37 1.22
C LEU A 170 -20.15 -2.81 1.19
N ILE A 171 -19.85 -3.98 1.73
CA ILE A 171 -18.52 -4.61 1.65
C ILE A 171 -18.63 -5.85 0.79
N VAL A 172 -17.74 -6.01 -0.19
CA VAL A 172 -17.68 -7.16 -1.09
C VAL A 172 -16.34 -7.86 -0.95
N ASP A 173 -16.35 -9.11 -0.50
CA ASP A 173 -15.17 -9.94 -0.25
C ASP A 173 -15.29 -11.31 -0.97
N SER A 174 -14.78 -11.48 -2.18
CA SER A 174 -13.98 -10.58 -2.99
C SER A 174 -14.63 -10.31 -4.36
N ILE A 175 -14.14 -9.32 -5.09
CA ILE A 175 -14.64 -9.02 -6.44
C ILE A 175 -14.40 -10.17 -7.43
N GLN A 176 -13.36 -10.99 -7.20
CA GLN A 176 -13.01 -12.12 -8.05
C GLN A 176 -14.01 -13.27 -7.98
N THR A 177 -14.77 -13.36 -6.90
CA THR A 177 -15.77 -14.41 -6.72
C THR A 177 -17.13 -14.02 -7.30
N LEU A 178 -17.39 -12.71 -7.47
CA LEU A 178 -18.64 -12.25 -8.06
C LEU A 178 -18.70 -12.57 -9.56
N TYR A 179 -19.88 -12.90 -10.03
CA TYR A 179 -20.17 -13.09 -11.44
C TYR A 179 -21.57 -12.59 -11.82
N ASN A 180 -21.71 -12.20 -13.07
CA ASN A 180 -22.97 -11.84 -13.71
C ASN A 180 -23.37 -12.94 -14.69
N ASP A 181 -24.53 -13.57 -14.50
CA ASP A 181 -25.06 -14.63 -15.38
C ASP A 181 -25.26 -14.20 -16.83
N ALA A 182 -25.37 -12.88 -17.08
CA ALA A 182 -25.50 -12.36 -18.43
C ALA A 182 -24.21 -12.45 -19.27
N LEU A 183 -23.08 -12.86 -18.64
CA LEU A 183 -21.79 -13.03 -19.32
C LEU A 183 -21.38 -14.47 -19.31
N ASP A 184 -21.01 -15.03 -20.46
CA ASP A 184 -20.54 -16.41 -20.61
C ASP A 184 -19.12 -16.68 -20.04
N SER A 185 -18.44 -15.64 -19.57
CA SER A 185 -17.08 -15.76 -19.04
C SER A 185 -17.09 -16.26 -17.57
N PRO A 186 -16.10 -17.07 -17.14
CA PRO A 186 -16.05 -17.58 -15.77
C PRO A 186 -15.83 -16.48 -14.74
N ALA A 187 -16.26 -16.70 -13.49
CA ALA A 187 -15.97 -15.84 -12.35
C ALA A 187 -14.46 -15.58 -12.25
N GLY A 188 -14.06 -14.39 -11.82
CA GLY A 188 -12.66 -13.96 -11.73
C GLY A 188 -12.01 -13.56 -13.05
N SER A 189 -12.67 -13.76 -14.21
CA SER A 189 -12.17 -13.24 -15.49
C SER A 189 -12.22 -11.71 -15.52
N VAL A 190 -11.37 -11.09 -16.34
CA VAL A 190 -11.31 -9.62 -16.47
C VAL A 190 -12.67 -9.02 -16.86
N SER A 191 -13.42 -9.69 -17.76
CA SER A 191 -14.74 -9.25 -18.18
C SER A 191 -15.75 -9.28 -17.04
N GLN A 192 -15.81 -10.34 -16.25
CA GLN A 192 -16.68 -10.47 -15.09
C GLN A 192 -16.33 -9.42 -14.02
N VAL A 193 -15.06 -9.33 -13.65
CA VAL A 193 -14.58 -8.39 -12.63
C VAL A 193 -14.88 -6.94 -13.04
N LYS A 194 -14.71 -6.58 -14.32
CA LYS A 194 -15.03 -5.26 -14.85
C LYS A 194 -16.54 -4.97 -14.80
N ASP A 195 -17.37 -5.91 -15.22
CA ASP A 195 -18.82 -5.77 -15.26
C ASP A 195 -19.41 -5.66 -13.85
N CYS A 196 -19.00 -6.56 -12.93
CA CYS A 196 -19.39 -6.49 -11.52
C CYS A 196 -18.98 -5.16 -10.88
N THR A 197 -17.74 -4.69 -11.13
CA THR A 197 -17.27 -3.40 -10.60
C THR A 197 -18.09 -2.23 -11.15
N MET A 198 -18.47 -2.27 -12.43
CA MET A 198 -19.31 -1.22 -13.03
C MET A 198 -20.70 -1.18 -12.40
N SER A 199 -21.29 -2.33 -12.12
CA SER A 199 -22.58 -2.44 -11.43
C SER A 199 -22.52 -1.92 -10.00
N LEU A 200 -21.45 -2.29 -9.25
CA LEU A 200 -21.23 -1.77 -7.89
C LEU A 200 -20.99 -0.24 -7.89
N MET A 201 -20.30 0.29 -8.89
CA MET A 201 -20.13 1.74 -9.06
C MET A 201 -21.47 2.45 -9.32
N GLN A 202 -22.37 1.83 -10.10
CA GLN A 202 -23.72 2.37 -10.33
C GLN A 202 -24.54 2.38 -9.04
N LEU A 203 -24.44 1.34 -8.20
CA LEU A 203 -25.05 1.32 -6.86
C LEU A 203 -24.50 2.44 -5.99
N ALA A 204 -23.16 2.57 -5.93
CA ALA A 204 -22.51 3.63 -5.14
C ALA A 204 -22.98 5.03 -5.56
N LYS A 205 -22.88 5.37 -6.83
CA LYS A 205 -23.21 6.71 -7.34
C LYS A 205 -24.72 6.98 -7.45
N GLY A 206 -25.50 5.93 -7.73
CA GLY A 206 -26.96 6.06 -7.93
C GLY A 206 -27.77 6.09 -6.65
N GLN A 207 -27.35 5.33 -5.64
CA GLN A 207 -28.06 5.20 -4.37
C GLN A 207 -27.32 5.85 -3.19
N GLY A 208 -26.10 6.39 -3.39
CA GLY A 208 -25.32 7.01 -2.33
C GLY A 208 -24.75 6.01 -1.32
N ILE A 209 -24.60 4.73 -1.72
CA ILE A 209 -24.04 3.66 -0.89
C ILE A 209 -22.51 3.72 -0.97
N THR A 210 -21.82 3.72 0.15
CA THR A 210 -20.37 3.60 0.14
C THR A 210 -19.98 2.12 -0.02
N VAL A 211 -19.17 1.81 -1.02
CA VAL A 211 -18.81 0.44 -1.38
C VAL A 211 -17.32 0.21 -1.15
N PHE A 212 -17.00 -0.77 -0.32
CA PHE A 212 -15.64 -1.32 -0.18
C PHE A 212 -15.57 -2.64 -0.93
N VAL A 213 -14.58 -2.78 -1.80
CA VAL A 213 -14.38 -3.99 -2.60
C VAL A 213 -12.99 -4.55 -2.30
N ILE A 214 -12.93 -5.81 -1.88
CA ILE A 214 -11.66 -6.51 -1.69
C ILE A 214 -11.23 -7.14 -3.01
N GLY A 215 -9.94 -6.94 -3.35
CA GLY A 215 -9.30 -7.55 -4.50
C GLY A 215 -7.98 -8.25 -4.14
N HIS A 216 -7.72 -9.41 -4.76
CA HIS A 216 -6.44 -10.10 -4.61
C HIS A 216 -5.45 -9.64 -5.68
N VAL A 217 -4.20 -9.40 -5.29
CA VAL A 217 -3.08 -9.11 -6.20
C VAL A 217 -2.19 -10.34 -6.34
N ASN A 218 -1.63 -10.54 -7.53
CA ASN A 218 -0.64 -11.60 -7.77
C ASN A 218 0.69 -11.25 -7.09
N LYS A 219 1.60 -12.25 -6.96
CA LYS A 219 2.94 -12.09 -6.37
C LYS A 219 3.80 -10.99 -7.04
N GLU A 220 3.45 -10.58 -8.24
CA GLU A 220 4.09 -9.49 -9.00
C GLU A 220 3.48 -8.11 -8.69
N GLY A 221 2.61 -7.99 -7.67
CA GLY A 221 1.97 -6.73 -7.30
C GLY A 221 0.90 -6.24 -8.27
N SER A 222 0.61 -7.02 -9.32
CA SER A 222 -0.51 -6.74 -10.21
C SER A 222 -1.74 -7.52 -9.74
N ILE A 223 -2.87 -6.85 -9.55
CA ILE A 223 -4.16 -7.50 -9.31
C ILE A 223 -4.47 -8.39 -10.53
N ALA A 224 -4.91 -9.63 -10.40
CA ALA A 224 -5.39 -10.43 -11.54
C ALA A 224 -6.63 -9.74 -12.14
N GLY A 225 -6.44 -9.13 -13.31
CA GLY A 225 -7.47 -8.35 -14.00
C GLY A 225 -7.63 -6.87 -13.63
N PRO A 226 -6.63 -6.12 -13.23
CA PRO A 226 -6.88 -5.00 -12.35
C PRO A 226 -6.24 -3.66 -12.50
N LYS A 227 -5.30 -3.40 -13.34
CA LYS A 227 -5.04 -2.01 -13.76
C LYS A 227 -6.31 -1.36 -14.34
N VAL A 228 -7.23 -2.18 -14.83
CA VAL A 228 -8.55 -1.75 -15.30
C VAL A 228 -9.43 -1.27 -14.15
N LEU A 229 -9.43 -1.95 -12.99
CA LEU A 229 -10.23 -1.53 -11.82
C LEU A 229 -9.73 -0.24 -11.19
N GLU A 230 -8.42 -0.03 -11.14
CA GLU A 230 -7.83 1.21 -10.61
C GLU A 230 -8.38 2.46 -11.30
N HIS A 231 -8.66 2.38 -12.60
CA HIS A 231 -9.24 3.51 -13.34
C HIS A 231 -10.72 3.70 -13.08
N MET A 232 -11.44 2.63 -12.71
CA MET A 232 -12.89 2.66 -12.51
C MET A 232 -13.29 3.15 -11.12
N VAL A 233 -12.53 2.81 -10.09
CA VAL A 233 -12.84 3.13 -8.68
C VAL A 233 -12.39 4.54 -8.29
N ASP A 234 -12.94 5.07 -7.21
CA ASP A 234 -12.60 6.41 -6.70
C ASP A 234 -11.34 6.40 -5.86
N CYS A 235 -11.14 5.35 -5.07
CA CYS A 235 -9.97 5.17 -4.22
C CYS A 235 -9.42 3.74 -4.36
N VAL A 236 -8.09 3.60 -4.39
CA VAL A 236 -7.37 2.32 -4.42
C VAL A 236 -6.40 2.30 -3.26
N LEU A 237 -6.59 1.36 -2.36
CA LEU A 237 -5.73 1.10 -1.22
C LEU A 237 -4.99 -0.21 -1.43
N TYR A 238 -3.68 -0.23 -1.21
CA TYR A 238 -2.88 -1.44 -1.19
C TYR A 238 -2.43 -1.78 0.21
N PHE A 239 -2.69 -3.02 0.59
CA PHE A 239 -2.19 -3.61 1.81
C PHE A 239 -0.89 -4.33 1.51
N GLU A 240 0.21 -3.79 2.04
CA GLU A 240 1.59 -4.26 1.83
C GLU A 240 2.13 -4.89 3.11
N GLY A 241 3.07 -5.81 2.98
CA GLY A 241 3.76 -6.49 4.08
C GLY A 241 4.09 -7.93 3.75
N ASP A 242 5.03 -8.50 4.50
CA ASP A 242 5.38 -9.91 4.39
C ASP A 242 4.52 -10.73 5.39
N GLN A 243 4.16 -11.96 5.02
CA GLN A 243 3.46 -12.88 5.92
C GLN A 243 4.29 -13.25 7.17
N HIS A 244 5.61 -13.07 7.11
CA HIS A 244 6.54 -13.33 8.21
C HIS A 244 6.75 -12.12 9.14
N THR A 245 6.25 -10.94 8.77
CA THR A 245 6.30 -9.74 9.61
C THR A 245 4.97 -9.52 10.31
N THR A 246 5.00 -8.95 11.51
CA THR A 246 3.78 -8.60 12.24
C THR A 246 3.11 -7.34 11.71
N TYR A 247 3.85 -6.52 10.98
CA TYR A 247 3.38 -5.21 10.52
C TYR A 247 2.82 -5.25 9.11
N ARG A 248 1.84 -4.37 8.89
CA ARG A 248 1.16 -4.18 7.61
C ARG A 248 1.08 -2.68 7.33
N ILE A 249 1.40 -2.30 6.10
CA ILE A 249 1.30 -0.92 5.64
C ILE A 249 0.12 -0.83 4.68
N LEU A 250 -0.76 0.11 4.90
CA LEU A 250 -1.85 0.46 3.99
C LEU A 250 -1.47 1.74 3.26
N ARG A 251 -1.45 1.69 1.94
CA ARG A 251 -1.05 2.82 1.09
C ARG A 251 -2.13 3.15 0.07
N ALA A 252 -2.40 4.43 -0.13
CA ALA A 252 -3.25 4.88 -1.22
C ALA A 252 -2.47 4.95 -2.54
N ALA A 253 -2.81 4.10 -3.52
CA ALA A 253 -2.27 4.19 -4.88
C ALA A 253 -3.05 5.20 -5.73
N LYS A 254 -4.34 5.41 -5.41
CA LYS A 254 -5.22 6.39 -6.01
C LYS A 254 -6.22 6.87 -4.96
N ASN A 255 -6.44 8.17 -4.90
CA ASN A 255 -7.47 8.76 -4.06
C ASN A 255 -8.01 10.03 -4.73
N ARG A 256 -9.29 10.03 -5.12
CA ARG A 256 -9.94 11.21 -5.72
C ARG A 256 -10.33 12.25 -4.68
N PHE A 257 -10.34 11.86 -3.42
CA PHE A 257 -10.86 12.65 -2.31
C PHE A 257 -9.76 13.13 -1.35
N GLY A 258 -8.50 12.74 -1.59
CA GLY A 258 -7.39 13.07 -0.72
C GLY A 258 -6.03 12.81 -1.35
N ALA A 259 -5.00 13.03 -0.55
CA ALA A 259 -3.63 12.77 -0.95
C ALA A 259 -3.35 11.26 -1.08
N THR A 260 -2.41 10.88 -1.96
CA THR A 260 -1.99 9.48 -2.15
C THR A 260 -0.68 9.15 -1.46
N ASN A 261 -0.09 10.10 -0.77
CA ASN A 261 1.19 9.98 -0.08
C ASN A 261 1.03 9.66 1.42
N GLU A 262 -0.20 9.51 1.92
CA GLU A 262 -0.47 9.06 3.28
C GLU A 262 -0.37 7.52 3.37
N ILE A 263 0.12 7.04 4.51
CA ILE A 263 0.15 5.62 4.84
C ILE A 263 -0.52 5.35 6.18
N GLY A 264 -1.07 4.15 6.33
CA GLY A 264 -1.56 3.61 7.60
C GLY A 264 -0.70 2.42 8.03
N VAL A 265 -0.33 2.36 9.29
CA VAL A 265 0.48 1.27 9.83
C VAL A 265 -0.32 0.47 10.84
N PHE A 266 -0.34 -0.85 10.64
CA PHE A 266 -1.08 -1.78 11.48
C PHE A 266 -0.16 -2.91 11.94
N GLU A 267 -0.43 -3.43 13.11
CA GLU A 267 0.16 -4.64 13.64
C GLU A 267 -0.86 -5.77 13.62
N MET A 268 -0.49 -6.93 13.07
CA MET A 268 -1.34 -8.12 13.07
C MET A 268 -1.15 -8.87 14.39
N ARG A 269 -2.23 -8.98 15.17
CA ARG A 269 -2.26 -9.75 16.42
C ARG A 269 -3.39 -10.81 16.39
N ASP A 270 -3.46 -11.65 17.41
CA ASP A 270 -4.50 -12.68 17.53
C ASP A 270 -5.92 -12.09 17.52
N VAL A 271 -6.08 -10.89 18.05
CA VAL A 271 -7.34 -10.13 18.11
C VAL A 271 -7.63 -9.34 16.83
N GLY A 272 -6.80 -9.44 15.82
CA GLY A 272 -6.92 -8.72 14.54
C GLY A 272 -5.84 -7.68 14.32
N LEU A 273 -6.14 -6.67 13.51
CA LEU A 273 -5.27 -5.54 13.19
C LEU A 273 -5.40 -4.46 14.27
N ILE A 274 -4.27 -4.01 14.78
CA ILE A 274 -4.16 -2.91 15.72
C ILE A 274 -3.42 -1.77 15.06
N GLU A 275 -3.92 -0.56 15.22
CA GLU A 275 -3.30 0.64 14.69
C GLU A 275 -1.98 0.94 15.40
N VAL A 276 -0.98 1.36 14.65
CA VAL A 276 0.34 1.74 15.16
C VAL A 276 0.51 3.24 15.00
N GLU A 277 0.22 3.97 16.06
CA GLU A 277 0.32 5.44 16.06
C GLU A 277 1.76 5.93 15.89
N ASN A 278 2.73 5.16 16.36
CA ASN A 278 4.14 5.52 16.32
C ASN A 278 5.01 4.36 15.77
N PRO A 279 5.09 4.19 14.45
CA PRO A 279 5.90 3.14 13.85
C PRO A 279 7.38 3.21 14.22
N SER A 280 7.94 4.40 14.34
CA SER A 280 9.35 4.61 14.67
C SER A 280 9.71 4.10 16.06
N GLU A 281 8.89 4.39 17.07
CA GLU A 281 9.11 3.92 18.45
C GLU A 281 9.07 2.39 18.52
N MET A 282 8.14 1.82 17.81
CA MET A 282 7.98 0.39 17.73
C MET A 282 9.20 -0.29 17.06
N LEU A 283 9.65 0.23 15.91
CA LEU A 283 10.79 -0.30 15.15
C LEU A 283 12.12 -0.18 15.88
N LEU A 284 12.22 0.77 16.80
CA LEU A 284 13.40 0.97 17.65
C LEU A 284 13.30 0.24 19.00
N SER A 285 12.18 -0.41 19.29
CA SER A 285 11.99 -1.16 20.54
C SER A 285 12.95 -2.35 20.61
N GLY A 286 13.60 -2.55 21.77
CA GLY A 286 14.55 -3.65 21.97
C GLY A 286 15.92 -3.45 21.29
N ARG A 287 16.22 -2.24 20.80
CA ARG A 287 17.53 -1.91 20.24
C ARG A 287 18.63 -2.11 21.28
N PRO A 288 19.72 -2.83 20.95
CA PRO A 288 20.84 -3.02 21.86
C PRO A 288 21.65 -1.73 22.02
N ASP A 289 22.01 -1.39 23.24
CA ASP A 289 22.91 -0.27 23.51
C ASP A 289 24.37 -0.62 23.22
N ASN A 290 25.14 0.34 22.71
CA ASN A 290 26.57 0.26 22.51
C ASN A 290 27.07 -0.99 21.76
N THR A 291 26.30 -1.48 20.79
CA THR A 291 26.67 -2.65 20.00
C THR A 291 27.23 -2.20 18.65
N PRO A 292 28.43 -2.66 18.25
CA PRO A 292 28.95 -2.40 16.91
C PRO A 292 28.07 -2.94 15.79
N GLY A 293 28.06 -2.27 14.66
CA GLY A 293 27.32 -2.71 13.49
C GLY A 293 25.86 -2.21 13.43
N THR A 294 25.45 -1.30 14.30
CA THR A 294 24.10 -0.74 14.27
C THR A 294 24.11 0.76 13.99
N CYS A 295 23.17 1.25 13.19
CA CYS A 295 22.96 2.67 12.97
C CYS A 295 21.46 2.94 12.71
N VAL A 296 20.95 4.05 13.24
CA VAL A 296 19.58 4.49 12.96
C VAL A 296 19.57 5.50 11.83
N THR A 297 18.59 5.38 10.95
CA THR A 297 18.27 6.36 9.91
C THR A 297 16.83 6.83 10.03
N CYS A 298 16.48 7.88 9.28
CA CYS A 298 15.10 8.29 9.08
C CYS A 298 14.79 8.31 7.58
N VAL A 299 13.84 7.49 7.18
CA VAL A 299 13.33 7.39 5.81
C VAL A 299 11.93 7.99 5.71
N MET A 300 11.50 8.32 4.49
CA MET A 300 10.13 8.76 4.25
C MET A 300 9.30 7.62 3.69
N GLU A 301 8.28 7.23 4.41
CA GLU A 301 7.23 6.36 3.93
C GLU A 301 6.02 7.22 3.54
N GLY A 302 5.95 7.59 2.25
CA GLY A 302 5.02 8.61 1.79
C GLY A 302 5.38 9.99 2.36
N VAL A 303 4.52 10.55 3.22
CA VAL A 303 4.79 11.80 3.96
C VAL A 303 5.24 11.56 5.40
N LEU A 304 5.17 10.33 5.88
CA LEU A 304 5.49 9.99 7.25
C LEU A 304 7.00 9.73 7.40
N PRO A 305 7.74 10.50 8.22
CA PRO A 305 9.10 10.17 8.57
C PRO A 305 9.10 8.96 9.53
N VAL A 306 9.86 7.93 9.20
CA VAL A 306 9.97 6.69 9.98
C VAL A 306 11.42 6.43 10.30
N LEU A 307 11.74 6.24 11.58
CA LEU A 307 13.07 5.81 11.99
C LEU A 307 13.18 4.29 11.88
N ALA A 308 14.30 3.84 11.33
CA ALA A 308 14.60 2.43 11.17
C ALA A 308 16.05 2.13 11.61
N GLU A 309 16.23 0.97 12.25
CA GLU A 309 17.54 0.47 12.60
C GLU A 309 18.10 -0.38 11.46
N ILE A 310 19.32 -0.05 11.05
CA ILE A 310 20.12 -0.82 10.11
C ILE A 310 21.19 -1.57 10.89
N GLN A 311 21.21 -2.89 10.74
CA GLN A 311 22.24 -3.74 11.29
C GLN A 311 23.15 -4.28 10.20
N ALA A 312 24.45 -4.24 10.43
CA ALA A 312 25.48 -4.77 9.56
C ALA A 312 26.43 -5.70 10.31
N LEU A 313 26.82 -6.80 9.68
CA LEU A 313 27.82 -7.69 10.19
C LEU A 313 28.86 -7.97 9.10
N LEU A 314 30.11 -7.63 9.39
CA LEU A 314 31.26 -7.96 8.54
C LEU A 314 32.13 -8.99 9.24
N VAL A 315 32.44 -10.09 8.53
CA VAL A 315 33.27 -11.19 9.04
C VAL A 315 34.32 -11.51 7.98
N SER A 316 35.55 -11.76 8.39
CA SER A 316 36.63 -12.20 7.45
C SER A 316 36.15 -13.44 6.68
N SER A 317 36.24 -13.40 5.34
CA SER A 317 35.84 -14.54 4.51
C SER A 317 36.95 -15.59 4.43
N PRO A 318 36.78 -16.80 4.98
CA PRO A 318 37.84 -17.83 4.97
C PRO A 318 38.10 -18.40 3.59
N SER A 319 37.12 -18.32 2.68
CA SER A 319 37.15 -18.98 1.36
C SER A 319 37.70 -18.10 0.23
N GLY A 320 38.05 -16.85 0.51
CA GLY A 320 38.53 -15.91 -0.53
C GLY A 320 37.44 -15.48 -1.54
N ASN A 321 36.19 -15.95 -1.36
CA ASN A 321 35.05 -15.55 -2.17
C ASN A 321 33.96 -14.94 -1.25
N PRO A 322 34.00 -13.63 -1.01
CA PRO A 322 33.14 -12.94 -0.05
C PRO A 322 31.67 -13.05 -0.41
N ARG A 323 30.85 -13.44 0.57
CA ARG A 323 29.39 -13.48 0.47
C ARG A 323 28.81 -12.12 0.83
N ARG A 324 27.76 -11.75 0.14
CA ARG A 324 27.01 -10.53 0.42
C ARG A 324 25.53 -10.89 0.53
N THR A 325 24.90 -10.50 1.61
CA THR A 325 23.48 -10.75 1.87
C THR A 325 22.85 -9.47 2.37
N SER A 326 21.72 -9.13 1.82
CA SER A 326 20.95 -7.96 2.23
C SER A 326 19.48 -8.34 2.41
N ASN A 327 18.90 -7.93 3.52
CA ASN A 327 17.49 -8.11 3.83
C ASN A 327 16.89 -6.75 4.18
N GLY A 328 15.84 -6.35 3.44
CA GLY A 328 15.21 -5.04 3.59
C GLY A 328 16.03 -3.86 3.03
N PHE A 329 17.14 -4.12 2.33
CA PHE A 329 17.96 -3.11 1.65
C PHE A 329 18.41 -3.64 0.28
N ASP A 330 18.47 -2.79 -0.75
CA ASP A 330 18.83 -3.22 -2.10
C ASP A 330 20.24 -3.80 -2.17
N TYR A 331 20.36 -5.00 -2.73
CA TYR A 331 21.62 -5.73 -2.82
C TYR A 331 22.70 -4.98 -3.62
N ASN A 332 22.33 -4.39 -4.76
CA ASN A 332 23.27 -3.68 -5.63
C ASN A 332 23.75 -2.40 -4.95
N ARG A 333 22.84 -1.72 -4.24
CA ARG A 333 23.18 -0.53 -3.45
C ARG A 333 24.11 -0.88 -2.30
N ALA A 334 23.88 -1.93 -1.55
CA ALA A 334 24.78 -2.44 -0.52
C ALA A 334 26.17 -2.75 -1.08
N ALA A 335 26.24 -3.40 -2.25
CA ALA A 335 27.51 -3.69 -2.92
C ALA A 335 28.28 -2.42 -3.35
N MET A 336 27.55 -1.38 -3.84
CA MET A 336 28.13 -0.08 -4.16
C MET A 336 28.68 0.62 -2.90
N LEU A 337 27.94 0.63 -1.80
CA LEU A 337 28.37 1.24 -0.53
C LEU A 337 29.64 0.56 0.02
N LEU A 338 29.76 -0.77 -0.08
CA LEU A 338 30.97 -1.50 0.28
C LEU A 338 32.17 -1.08 -0.58
N ALA A 339 32.00 -0.92 -1.89
CA ALA A 339 33.04 -0.46 -2.77
C ALA A 339 33.49 0.99 -2.47
N VAL A 340 32.54 1.86 -2.13
CA VAL A 340 32.82 3.23 -1.71
C VAL A 340 33.57 3.25 -0.37
N LEU A 341 33.15 2.43 0.60
CA LEU A 341 33.80 2.27 1.89
C LEU A 341 35.25 1.85 1.72
N GLU A 342 35.51 0.89 0.85
CA GLU A 342 36.90 0.45 0.57
C GLU A 342 37.75 1.54 -0.07
N LYS A 343 37.26 2.12 -1.17
CA LYS A 343 38.05 3.05 -1.97
C LYS A 343 38.14 4.44 -1.37
N ARG A 344 37.13 4.91 -0.65
CA ARG A 344 37.01 6.26 -0.12
C ARG A 344 37.01 6.34 1.40
N GLY A 345 36.50 5.31 2.07
CA GLY A 345 36.55 5.18 3.53
C GLY A 345 37.89 4.63 4.04
N GLY A 346 38.68 3.97 3.18
CA GLY A 346 39.98 3.38 3.54
C GLY A 346 39.85 2.08 4.34
N LEU A 347 38.70 1.43 4.37
CA LEU A 347 38.46 0.19 5.09
C LEU A 347 38.55 -1.02 4.14
N LYS A 348 39.36 -2.01 4.42
CA LYS A 348 39.60 -3.17 3.56
C LYS A 348 38.46 -4.21 3.68
N VAL A 349 37.25 -3.83 3.22
CA VAL A 349 36.03 -4.65 3.37
C VAL A 349 35.79 -5.64 2.23
N SER A 350 36.58 -5.58 1.13
CA SER A 350 36.44 -6.47 -0.02
C SER A 350 36.66 -7.94 0.31
N ALA A 351 37.50 -8.24 1.31
CA ALA A 351 37.81 -9.59 1.77
C ALA A 351 36.85 -10.11 2.87
N CYS A 352 35.81 -9.35 3.21
CA CYS A 352 34.84 -9.71 4.25
C CYS A 352 33.54 -10.21 3.66
N ASP A 353 32.92 -11.23 4.27
CA ASP A 353 31.54 -11.51 4.12
C ASP A 353 30.74 -10.35 4.75
N ALA A 354 29.71 -9.86 4.08
CA ALA A 354 28.91 -8.73 4.52
C ALA A 354 27.43 -9.08 4.55
N TYR A 355 26.81 -8.82 5.69
CA TYR A 355 25.38 -9.02 5.94
C TYR A 355 24.78 -7.69 6.36
N LEU A 356 23.70 -7.30 5.69
CA LEU A 356 22.87 -6.13 6.04
C LEU A 356 21.45 -6.60 6.36
N ASN A 357 20.89 -6.08 7.43
CA ASN A 357 19.52 -6.38 7.82
C ASN A 357 18.81 -5.14 8.33
N ILE A 358 17.60 -4.90 7.85
CA ILE A 358 16.72 -3.86 8.36
C ILE A 358 15.80 -4.48 9.41
N ILE A 359 15.80 -3.91 10.60
CA ILE A 359 14.96 -4.41 11.70
C ILE A 359 13.49 -4.03 11.45
N GLY A 360 12.58 -4.93 11.81
CA GLY A 360 11.13 -4.75 11.67
C GLY A 360 10.55 -5.12 10.31
N GLY A 361 11.38 -5.64 9.38
CA GLY A 361 10.91 -6.15 8.06
C GLY A 361 10.51 -5.07 7.07
N LEU A 362 10.98 -3.83 7.27
CA LEU A 362 10.84 -2.76 6.28
C LEU A 362 11.80 -2.98 5.10
N SER A 363 11.41 -2.51 3.92
CA SER A 363 12.30 -2.35 2.77
C SER A 363 12.70 -0.88 2.66
N LEU A 364 13.99 -0.60 2.75
CA LEU A 364 14.54 0.75 2.63
C LEU A 364 15.10 0.96 1.22
N ASP A 365 14.27 1.46 0.32
CA ASP A 365 14.64 1.71 -1.08
C ASP A 365 15.12 3.16 -1.29
N GLU A 366 15.10 3.98 -0.22
CA GLU A 366 15.41 5.40 -0.28
C GLU A 366 16.89 5.70 -0.05
N PRO A 367 17.53 6.56 -0.89
CA PRO A 367 18.93 6.96 -0.73
C PRO A 367 19.30 7.57 0.63
N ALA A 368 18.32 8.11 1.36
CA ALA A 368 18.54 8.68 2.70
C ALA A 368 19.14 7.69 3.70
N ALA A 369 18.96 6.38 3.49
CA ALA A 369 19.45 5.30 4.34
C ALA A 369 20.94 4.95 4.09
N ASP A 370 21.55 5.43 3.00
CA ASP A 370 22.92 5.06 2.61
C ASP A 370 23.96 5.40 3.67
N LEU A 371 23.86 6.60 4.23
CA LEU A 371 24.82 7.05 5.23
C LEU A 371 24.79 6.14 6.47
N ALA A 372 23.59 5.80 6.95
CA ALA A 372 23.45 4.90 8.08
C ALA A 372 23.92 3.46 7.77
N ALA A 373 23.59 2.94 6.58
CA ALA A 373 24.09 1.65 6.13
C ALA A 373 25.63 1.62 6.04
N THR A 374 26.22 2.68 5.48
CA THR A 374 27.69 2.82 5.39
C THR A 374 28.34 2.89 6.77
N LEU A 375 27.73 3.63 7.70
CA LEU A 375 28.23 3.74 9.08
C LEU A 375 28.05 2.42 9.87
N ALA A 376 26.95 1.70 9.69
CA ALA A 376 26.74 0.39 10.31
C ALA A 376 27.82 -0.62 9.81
N LEU A 377 28.10 -0.65 8.50
CA LEU A 377 29.17 -1.45 7.91
C LEU A 377 30.55 -1.06 8.48
N ALA A 378 30.86 0.24 8.55
CA ALA A 378 32.11 0.74 9.11
C ALA A 378 32.24 0.42 10.60
N SER A 379 31.17 0.56 11.36
CA SER A 379 31.08 0.24 12.79
C SER A 379 31.36 -1.25 13.04
N SER A 380 30.74 -2.14 12.27
CA SER A 380 30.99 -3.58 12.35
C SER A 380 32.42 -3.95 12.00
N TYR A 381 32.99 -3.35 10.93
CA TYR A 381 34.36 -3.62 10.51
C TYR A 381 35.40 -3.18 11.54
N LEU A 382 35.20 -2.01 12.16
CA LEU A 382 36.10 -1.43 13.15
C LEU A 382 35.84 -1.94 14.57
N ASP A 383 34.79 -2.73 14.77
CA ASP A 383 34.30 -3.19 16.08
C ASP A 383 34.11 -2.03 17.07
N ARG A 384 33.50 -0.94 16.61
CA ARG A 384 33.25 0.28 17.39
C ARG A 384 31.77 0.66 17.30
N PRO A 385 31.08 0.82 18.44
CA PRO A 385 29.68 1.21 18.45
C PRO A 385 29.48 2.66 18.02
N ILE A 386 28.36 2.91 17.36
CA ILE A 386 27.85 4.25 17.10
C ILE A 386 27.04 4.69 18.32
N PRO A 387 27.14 5.98 18.77
CA PRO A 387 26.36 6.46 19.90
C PRO A 387 24.86 6.20 19.72
N GLY A 388 24.22 5.66 20.76
CA GLY A 388 22.80 5.30 20.73
C GLY A 388 21.85 6.49 20.49
N ASP A 389 22.30 7.71 20.76
CA ASP A 389 21.56 8.95 20.56
C ASP A 389 21.82 9.62 19.19
N LEU A 390 22.50 8.92 18.24
CA LEU A 390 22.82 9.43 16.92
C LEU A 390 21.95 8.81 15.83
N VAL A 391 21.39 9.66 14.96
CA VAL A 391 20.75 9.30 13.69
C VAL A 391 21.61 9.78 12.54
N ALA A 392 21.73 8.97 11.48
CA ALA A 392 22.49 9.32 10.28
C ALA A 392 21.55 9.34 9.06
N ILE A 393 21.53 10.46 8.35
CA ILE A 393 20.61 10.70 7.22
C ILE A 393 21.41 11.30 6.06
N GLY A 394 21.42 10.66 4.90
CA GLY A 394 22.07 11.20 3.71
C GLY A 394 22.33 10.16 2.63
N GLU A 395 22.41 10.61 1.39
CA GLU A 395 22.81 9.82 0.25
C GLU A 395 24.32 9.78 0.14
N VAL A 396 24.88 8.62 -0.24
CA VAL A 396 26.32 8.44 -0.46
C VAL A 396 26.59 8.28 -1.96
N GLY A 397 27.35 9.22 -2.53
CA GLY A 397 27.80 9.15 -3.92
C GLY A 397 29.02 8.24 -4.11
N LEU A 398 29.26 7.79 -5.35
CA LEU A 398 30.39 6.91 -5.70
C LEU A 398 31.78 7.53 -5.49
N THR A 399 31.87 8.85 -5.41
CA THR A 399 33.14 9.54 -5.08
C THR A 399 33.36 9.69 -3.58
N GLY A 400 32.38 9.21 -2.76
CA GLY A 400 32.41 9.26 -1.30
C GLY A 400 31.83 10.56 -0.72
N GLU A 401 31.29 11.44 -1.57
CA GLU A 401 30.59 12.65 -1.14
C GLU A 401 29.24 12.33 -0.49
N LEU A 402 28.80 13.17 0.43
CA LEU A 402 27.47 13.10 1.02
C LEU A 402 26.54 14.11 0.34
N ARG A 403 25.36 13.64 -0.07
CA ARG A 403 24.35 14.43 -0.74
C ARG A 403 23.10 14.59 0.13
N SER A 404 22.54 15.79 0.08
CA SER A 404 21.31 16.13 0.79
C SER A 404 20.11 15.36 0.21
N VAL A 405 19.20 14.97 1.08
CA VAL A 405 17.98 14.27 0.75
C VAL A 405 16.75 15.15 0.95
N ASN A 406 15.63 14.76 0.35
CA ASN A 406 14.39 15.52 0.47
C ASN A 406 13.85 15.48 1.91
N GLN A 407 13.09 16.52 2.28
CA GLN A 407 12.37 16.61 3.57
C GLN A 407 13.27 16.44 4.81
N LEU A 408 14.54 16.84 4.72
CA LEU A 408 15.53 16.65 5.78
C LEU A 408 15.08 17.28 7.12
N ALA A 409 14.41 18.43 7.09
CA ALA A 409 13.89 19.07 8.30
C ALA A 409 12.82 18.22 9.03
N GLN A 410 11.93 17.56 8.29
CA GLN A 410 10.92 16.68 8.88
C GLN A 410 11.56 15.45 9.52
N ARG A 411 12.57 14.85 8.87
CA ARG A 411 13.33 13.72 9.39
C ARG A 411 14.07 14.08 10.70
N ILE A 412 14.67 15.25 10.75
CA ILE A 412 15.35 15.76 11.95
C ILE A 412 14.33 15.99 13.08
N SER A 413 13.16 16.54 12.76
CA SER A 413 12.09 16.76 13.74
C SER A 413 11.59 15.45 14.34
N GLU A 414 11.45 14.41 13.52
CA GLU A 414 11.05 13.08 13.98
C GLU A 414 12.12 12.44 14.86
N ALA A 415 13.40 12.52 14.46
CA ALA A 415 14.52 12.06 15.28
C ALA A 415 14.54 12.77 16.63
N HIS A 416 14.32 14.08 16.65
CA HIS A 416 14.24 14.85 17.91
C HIS A 416 13.05 14.42 18.77
N ARG A 417 11.86 14.23 18.19
CA ARG A 417 10.64 13.77 18.87
C ARG A 417 10.86 12.45 19.61
N LEU A 418 11.68 11.57 19.04
CA LEU A 418 12.02 10.26 19.61
C LEU A 418 13.25 10.28 20.53
N GLY A 419 13.73 11.48 20.91
CA GLY A 419 14.76 11.65 21.92
C GLY A 419 16.21 11.53 21.42
N PHE A 420 16.45 11.45 20.10
CA PHE A 420 17.79 11.50 19.55
C PHE A 420 18.38 12.90 19.74
N LYS A 421 19.65 12.95 20.14
CA LYS A 421 20.36 14.19 20.47
C LYS A 421 21.35 14.62 19.38
N LYS A 422 21.71 13.74 18.46
CA LYS A 422 22.67 13.98 17.41
C LYS A 422 22.10 13.52 16.07
N CYS A 423 22.27 14.34 15.04
CA CYS A 423 21.88 14.00 13.69
C CYS A 423 23.07 14.27 12.74
N LEU A 424 23.64 13.22 12.16
CA LEU A 424 24.71 13.31 11.17
C LEU A 424 24.10 13.45 9.79
N ILE A 425 24.43 14.56 9.11
CA ILE A 425 23.80 14.97 7.86
C ILE A 425 24.85 15.45 6.84
N PRO A 426 24.53 15.47 5.54
CA PRO A 426 25.36 16.11 4.53
C PRO A 426 25.56 17.60 4.83
N ALA A 427 26.78 18.10 4.72
CA ALA A 427 27.13 19.49 4.98
C ALA A 427 26.46 20.48 4.02
N HIS A 428 26.14 20.03 2.80
CA HIS A 428 25.46 20.88 1.82
C HIS A 428 24.06 21.27 2.32
N ARG A 429 23.83 22.56 2.50
CA ARG A 429 22.61 23.19 3.06
C ARG A 429 22.39 22.97 4.57
N ALA A 430 23.35 22.43 5.30
CA ALA A 430 23.22 22.30 6.77
C ALA A 430 22.96 23.66 7.45
N ASP A 431 23.62 24.73 7.00
CA ASP A 431 23.45 26.08 7.55
C ASP A 431 22.08 26.69 7.32
N SER A 432 21.31 26.18 6.35
CA SER A 432 19.95 26.65 6.06
C SER A 432 18.85 25.90 6.83
N LEU A 433 19.23 24.84 7.60
CA LEU A 433 18.28 24.04 8.36
C LEU A 433 18.07 24.62 9.74
N SER A 434 16.81 24.84 10.08
CA SER A 434 16.39 25.16 11.46
C SER A 434 16.19 23.85 12.22
N ALA A 435 17.14 23.47 13.07
CA ALA A 435 17.00 22.30 13.93
C ALA A 435 16.17 22.62 15.17
N PRO A 436 15.33 21.68 15.66
CA PRO A 436 14.69 21.82 16.96
C PRO A 436 15.72 21.99 18.08
N ALA A 437 15.36 22.74 19.13
CA ALA A 437 16.23 22.89 20.31
C ALA A 437 16.42 21.53 20.99
N GLY A 438 17.67 21.11 21.18
CA GLY A 438 18.02 19.84 21.83
C GLY A 438 18.59 18.75 20.92
N ILE A 439 18.56 18.93 19.58
CA ILE A 439 19.27 18.06 18.65
C ILE A 439 20.46 18.79 18.03
N HIS A 440 21.64 18.17 18.09
CA HIS A 440 22.87 18.71 17.52
C HIS A 440 23.09 18.15 16.11
N LEU A 441 23.17 19.04 15.11
CA LEU A 441 23.48 18.66 13.74
C LEU A 441 24.99 18.52 13.58
N ILE A 442 25.41 17.39 12.99
CA ILE A 442 26.80 17.07 12.68
C ILE A 442 26.92 17.06 11.15
N PRO A 443 27.34 18.16 10.52
CA PRO A 443 27.53 18.21 9.08
C PRO A 443 28.81 17.46 8.66
N ALA A 444 28.73 16.69 7.59
CA ALA A 444 29.88 16.00 6.98
C ALA A 444 29.83 16.15 5.44
N HIS A 445 30.98 16.33 4.82
CA HIS A 445 31.12 16.48 3.37
C HIS A 445 31.29 15.12 2.66
N ASN A 446 31.88 14.15 3.34
CA ASN A 446 32.22 12.86 2.79
C ASN A 446 32.17 11.76 3.86
N ILE A 447 32.20 10.49 3.40
CA ILE A 447 32.13 9.33 4.28
C ILE A 447 33.27 9.25 5.28
N GLY A 448 34.48 9.74 4.93
CA GLY A 448 35.63 9.75 5.85
C GLY A 448 35.40 10.69 7.04
N GLU A 449 34.80 11.86 6.81
CA GLU A 449 34.38 12.77 7.88
C GLU A 449 33.25 12.16 8.73
N ALA A 450 32.25 11.56 8.07
CA ALA A 450 31.13 10.91 8.75
C ALA A 450 31.59 9.77 9.68
N ILE A 451 32.47 8.90 9.20
CA ILE A 451 33.07 7.80 10.00
C ILE A 451 33.80 8.35 11.23
N ARG A 452 34.64 9.39 11.05
CA ARG A 452 35.34 10.00 12.17
C ARG A 452 34.42 10.67 13.17
N ALA A 453 33.32 11.26 12.72
CA ALA A 453 32.34 11.91 13.59
C ALA A 453 31.51 10.91 14.38
N ALA A 454 31.10 9.79 13.74
CA ALA A 454 30.23 8.78 14.34
C ALA A 454 30.99 7.77 15.23
N LEU A 455 32.26 7.46 14.91
CA LEU A 455 33.04 6.38 15.54
C LEU A 455 34.27 6.92 16.32
N ARG A 456 34.18 8.17 16.82
CA ARG A 456 35.23 8.69 17.71
C ARG A 456 35.32 7.83 18.97
N PRO A 457 36.58 7.57 19.49
CA PRO A 457 36.69 7.03 20.83
C PRO A 457 35.95 7.96 21.80
N GLN A 458 35.13 7.40 22.66
CA GLN A 458 34.64 8.14 23.81
C GLN A 458 35.83 8.40 24.71
N GLU A 459 36.19 9.68 24.92
CA GLU A 459 37.16 10.10 25.92
C GLU A 459 36.65 9.81 27.33
#